data_4cfc01d9fc2e160c36625d0ec6031c9a
#
_entry.id   4cfc01d9fc2e160c36625d0ec6031c9a
#
_cell.length_a   1.000
_cell.length_b   1.000
_cell.length_c   1.000
_cell.angle_alpha   90.00
_cell.angle_beta   90.00
_cell.angle_gamma   90.00
#
_symmetry.space_group_name_H-M   'P 1'
#
loop_
_entity.id
_entity.type
_entity.pdbx_description
1 polymer ?
#
loop_
_entity_poly.entity_id
_entity_poly.type
_entity_poly.pdbx_seq_one_letter_code
_entity_poly.pdbx_strand_id
1 'polypeptide(L)'
;MCYPRLLRFGRQGDNRLFPRYVRVVSDFRPLQLRVAAAMHDRKAGRSAVTYTIAEPCVDVMDKACIEECPVDCIYEGGRMLYIHPDECVDCGACEPVCPVEAIFYEDDVPDQWNAYISTNVDFFDDLGSPGGAAKLGKVDYDTPFIKALPPMGEE
;
A
#
# COMPACT_ATOMS: atom_id res chain seq x y z
N MET A 1 -33.31 26.32 -60.11
CA MET A 1 -34.19 25.33 -60.73
C MET A 1 -33.75 23.94 -60.34
N CYS A 2 -34.69 23.14 -59.97
CA CYS A 2 -34.64 21.71 -59.64
C CYS A 2 -34.08 21.30 -58.28
N TYR A 3 -35.00 21.23 -57.32
CA TYR A 3 -35.04 20.12 -56.36
C TYR A 3 -35.26 18.80 -57.10
N PRO A 4 -34.65 17.70 -56.65
CA PRO A 4 -35.57 16.70 -56.14
C PRO A 4 -35.03 15.73 -55.06
N ARG A 5 -36.00 15.20 -54.43
CA ARG A 5 -36.23 13.87 -53.87
C ARG A 5 -35.82 13.53 -52.46
N LEU A 6 -36.88 13.62 -51.66
CA LEU A 6 -37.20 12.78 -50.53
C LEU A 6 -36.76 11.30 -50.74
N LEU A 7 -35.89 10.80 -49.91
CA LEU A 7 -35.73 9.37 -49.69
C LEU A 7 -36.46 8.98 -48.41
N ARG A 8 -37.48 8.16 -48.64
CA ARG A 8 -38.31 7.50 -47.63
C ARG A 8 -37.45 6.73 -46.65
N PHE A 9 -37.68 6.95 -45.37
CA PHE A 9 -37.25 6.03 -44.31
C PHE A 9 -38.00 4.69 -44.50
N GLY A 10 -37.27 3.68 -44.91
CA GLY A 10 -37.70 2.31 -44.90
C GLY A 10 -37.67 1.73 -43.49
N ARG A 11 -38.68 0.96 -43.19
CA ARG A 11 -39.03 0.28 -41.93
C ARG A 11 -37.90 -0.54 -41.34
N GLN A 12 -37.92 -0.55 -40.03
CA GLN A 12 -37.43 -1.60 -39.11
C GLN A 12 -37.18 -2.97 -39.76
N GLY A 13 -35.99 -3.47 -39.53
CA GLY A 13 -35.68 -4.88 -39.75
C GLY A 13 -34.18 -5.09 -39.99
N ASP A 14 -33.41 -5.23 -38.99
CA ASP A 14 -32.38 -6.18 -38.74
C ASP A 14 -31.34 -5.69 -37.75
N ASN A 15 -31.60 -6.05 -36.53
CA ASN A 15 -30.76 -5.77 -35.37
C ASN A 15 -29.58 -6.79 -35.28
N ARG A 16 -28.98 -7.16 -36.44
CA ARG A 16 -27.94 -8.17 -36.46
C ARG A 16 -26.55 -7.72 -36.90
N LEU A 17 -26.34 -6.42 -37.10
CA LEU A 17 -25.04 -5.95 -37.62
C LEU A 17 -24.21 -5.08 -36.63
N PHE A 18 -24.71 -4.84 -35.42
CA PHE A 18 -23.94 -4.07 -34.42
C PHE A 18 -23.82 -4.73 -33.03
N PRO A 19 -23.47 -6.02 -32.89
CA PRO A 19 -23.21 -6.56 -31.55
C PRO A 19 -21.74 -6.54 -31.14
N ARG A 20 -20.81 -6.06 -31.96
CA ARG A 20 -19.38 -6.15 -31.63
C ARG A 20 -18.68 -4.84 -31.28
N TYR A 21 -19.28 -3.69 -31.56
CA TYR A 21 -18.58 -2.40 -31.31
C TYR A 21 -18.97 -1.73 -30.00
N VAL A 22 -20.09 -2.08 -29.39
CA VAL A 22 -20.55 -1.50 -28.13
C VAL A 22 -19.99 -2.18 -26.90
N ARG A 23 -19.38 -3.38 -27.03
CA ARG A 23 -18.79 -4.12 -25.90
C ARG A 23 -17.37 -3.74 -25.53
N VAL A 24 -16.70 -2.90 -26.31
CA VAL A 24 -15.30 -2.51 -26.07
C VAL A 24 -15.18 -1.21 -25.26
N VAL A 25 -16.25 -0.43 -25.12
CA VAL A 25 -16.20 0.87 -24.42
C VAL A 25 -16.65 0.80 -22.97
N SER A 26 -17.23 -0.33 -22.53
CA SER A 26 -17.70 -0.49 -21.14
C SER A 26 -16.63 -1.02 -20.16
N ASP A 27 -15.45 -1.41 -20.65
CA ASP A 27 -14.36 -1.90 -19.81
C ASP A 27 -13.24 -0.88 -19.54
N PHE A 28 -13.42 0.38 -19.94
CA PHE A 28 -12.56 1.47 -19.50
C PHE A 28 -12.97 1.93 -18.08
N ARG A 29 -12.91 1.03 -17.11
CA ARG A 29 -12.72 1.45 -15.73
C ARG A 29 -11.34 2.09 -15.65
N PRO A 30 -11.23 3.35 -15.24
CA PRO A 30 -9.94 3.99 -15.13
C PRO A 30 -9.04 3.13 -14.25
N LEU A 31 -7.82 2.90 -14.69
CA LEU A 31 -6.79 2.09 -14.03
C LEU A 31 -6.63 2.47 -12.54
N GLN A 32 -6.90 3.72 -12.20
CA GLN A 32 -6.90 4.26 -10.85
C GLN A 32 -7.94 3.61 -9.91
N LEU A 33 -9.14 3.25 -10.41
CA LEU A 33 -10.13 2.54 -9.58
C LEU A 33 -9.75 1.07 -9.33
N ARG A 34 -9.00 0.46 -10.23
CA ARG A 34 -8.50 -0.91 -10.03
C ARG A 34 -7.37 -0.96 -9.01
N VAL A 35 -6.51 0.05 -8.98
CA VAL A 35 -5.44 0.17 -7.98
C VAL A 35 -6.02 0.43 -6.59
N ALA A 36 -7.00 1.34 -6.46
CA ALA A 36 -7.66 1.60 -5.19
C ALA A 36 -8.47 0.40 -4.65
N ALA A 37 -9.13 -0.37 -5.54
CA ALA A 37 -9.86 -1.57 -5.14
C ALA A 37 -8.90 -2.71 -4.74
N ALA A 38 -7.73 -2.83 -5.36
CA ALA A 38 -6.72 -3.81 -4.99
C ALA A 38 -6.05 -3.50 -3.65
N MET A 39 -5.91 -2.21 -3.29
CA MET A 39 -5.41 -1.79 -1.98
C MET A 39 -6.40 -2.06 -0.84
N HIS A 40 -7.72 -2.00 -1.11
CA HIS A 40 -8.74 -2.30 -0.10
C HIS A 40 -8.94 -3.81 0.15
N ASP A 41 -8.66 -4.65 -0.85
CA ASP A 41 -8.91 -6.10 -0.76
C ASP A 41 -7.80 -6.85 -0.01
N ARG A 42 -6.59 -6.27 0.10
CA ARG A 42 -5.48 -6.85 0.86
C ARG A 42 -5.71 -6.81 2.39
N LYS A 43 -6.54 -5.89 2.86
CA LYS A 43 -6.91 -5.78 4.28
C LYS A 43 -7.91 -6.86 4.73
N ALA A 44 -8.64 -7.48 3.81
CA ALA A 44 -9.72 -8.45 4.12
C ALA A 44 -9.24 -9.85 4.55
N GLY A 45 -7.93 -10.14 4.48
CA GLY A 45 -7.34 -11.44 4.86
C GLY A 45 -6.49 -11.42 6.12
N ARG A 46 -6.27 -10.26 6.76
CA ARG A 46 -5.48 -10.17 7.98
C ARG A 46 -6.34 -10.29 9.21
N SER A 47 -6.08 -11.34 9.96
CA SER A 47 -6.74 -11.62 11.24
C SER A 47 -5.97 -11.04 12.44
N ALA A 48 -4.82 -10.44 12.25
CA ALA A 48 -4.00 -9.89 13.32
C ALA A 48 -3.79 -8.40 13.12
N VAL A 49 -4.21 -7.60 14.09
CA VAL A 49 -3.83 -6.21 14.27
C VAL A 49 -2.43 -6.23 14.88
N THR A 50 -1.51 -5.41 14.38
CA THR A 50 -0.11 -5.45 14.78
C THR A 50 0.45 -4.04 15.02
N TYR A 51 1.68 -3.94 15.47
CA TYR A 51 2.38 -2.65 15.58
C TYR A 51 2.86 -2.15 14.22
N THR A 52 2.86 -0.83 14.06
CA THR A 52 3.27 -0.12 12.85
C THR A 52 4.27 0.97 13.19
N ILE A 53 5.26 1.17 12.33
CA ILE A 53 6.20 2.30 12.43
C ILE A 53 5.74 3.41 11.49
N ALA A 54 5.66 4.64 12.01
CA ALA A 54 5.18 5.82 11.32
C ALA A 54 6.29 6.82 10.98
N GLU A 55 5.90 7.98 10.44
CA GLU A 55 6.76 9.04 9.89
C GLU A 55 7.94 9.46 10.79
N PRO A 56 7.80 9.62 12.12
CA PRO A 56 8.92 10.10 12.93
C PRO A 56 10.17 9.21 12.90
N CYS A 57 10.06 7.96 12.42
CA CYS A 57 11.20 7.06 12.22
C CYS A 57 11.99 7.35 10.94
N VAL A 58 11.37 8.03 9.95
CA VAL A 58 11.99 8.27 8.64
C VAL A 58 13.25 9.11 8.81
N ASP A 59 14.37 8.63 8.25
CA ASP A 59 15.73 9.22 8.29
C ASP A 59 16.35 9.30 9.71
N VAL A 60 15.63 8.92 10.77
CA VAL A 60 16.15 8.86 12.14
C VAL A 60 16.71 7.47 12.46
N MET A 61 15.90 6.43 12.34
CA MET A 61 16.27 5.01 12.47
C MET A 61 17.14 4.72 13.70
N ASP A 62 16.68 5.09 14.91
CA ASP A 62 17.42 4.93 16.18
C ASP A 62 17.78 3.47 16.49
N LYS A 63 16.89 2.51 16.12
CA LYS A 63 17.06 1.06 16.25
C LYS A 63 16.92 0.46 17.67
N ALA A 64 16.65 1.23 18.71
CA ALA A 64 16.41 0.69 20.05
C ALA A 64 15.28 -0.36 20.04
N CYS A 65 14.27 -0.16 19.20
CA CYS A 65 13.15 -1.09 19.04
C CYS A 65 13.56 -2.48 18.48
N ILE A 66 14.63 -2.55 17.68
CA ILE A 66 15.15 -3.82 17.15
C ILE A 66 15.74 -4.66 18.29
N GLU A 67 16.49 -4.03 19.20
CA GLU A 67 17.11 -4.71 20.34
C GLU A 67 16.11 -5.29 21.33
N GLU A 68 14.94 -4.65 21.46
CA GLU A 68 13.88 -5.08 22.37
C GLU A 68 12.89 -6.07 21.74
N CYS A 69 12.96 -6.32 20.43
CA CYS A 69 12.02 -7.22 19.76
C CYS A 69 12.35 -8.71 20.00
N PRO A 70 11.52 -9.45 20.77
CA PRO A 70 11.83 -10.84 21.14
C PRO A 70 11.75 -11.82 19.97
N VAL A 71 11.10 -11.44 18.87
CA VAL A 71 10.90 -12.27 17.67
C VAL A 71 11.67 -11.74 16.45
N ASP A 72 12.46 -10.67 16.62
CA ASP A 72 13.32 -10.11 15.58
C ASP A 72 12.56 -9.76 14.28
N CYS A 73 11.33 -9.21 14.41
CA CYS A 73 10.45 -8.90 13.29
C CYS A 73 10.51 -7.44 12.80
N ILE A 74 11.51 -6.66 13.27
CA ILE A 74 11.70 -5.27 12.85
C ILE A 74 12.86 -5.19 11.88
N TYR A 75 12.56 -4.89 10.63
CA TYR A 75 13.49 -4.91 9.51
C TYR A 75 14.01 -3.53 9.17
N GLU A 76 15.28 -3.44 8.80
CA GLU A 76 15.93 -2.19 8.42
C GLU A 76 15.84 -1.98 6.90
N GLY A 77 15.14 -0.94 6.47
CA GLY A 77 15.13 -0.43 5.11
C GLY A 77 16.19 0.61 4.85
N GLY A 78 16.09 1.35 3.76
CA GLY A 78 17.02 2.43 3.39
C GLY A 78 16.88 3.65 4.29
N ARG A 79 15.65 4.10 4.55
CA ARG A 79 15.32 5.34 5.26
C ARG A 79 14.43 5.13 6.50
N MET A 80 13.85 3.94 6.68
CA MET A 80 12.88 3.66 7.72
C MET A 80 13.03 2.22 8.23
N LEU A 81 12.55 1.95 9.43
CA LEU A 81 12.37 0.59 9.96
C LEU A 81 10.94 0.12 9.70
N TYR A 82 10.76 -1.18 9.51
CA TYR A 82 9.48 -1.80 9.16
C TYR A 82 9.18 -2.99 10.07
N ILE A 83 7.98 -3.07 10.63
CA ILE A 83 7.52 -4.21 11.41
C ILE A 83 6.83 -5.20 10.49
N HIS A 84 7.27 -6.46 10.50
CA HIS A 84 6.64 -7.52 9.71
C HIS A 84 5.30 -7.93 10.36
N PRO A 85 4.18 -7.80 9.62
CA PRO A 85 2.85 -7.97 10.20
C PRO A 85 2.54 -9.40 10.64
N ASP A 86 3.08 -10.41 9.94
CA ASP A 86 2.81 -11.81 10.24
C ASP A 86 3.83 -12.42 11.21
N GLU A 87 4.98 -11.77 11.43
CA GLU A 87 6.01 -12.20 12.38
C GLU A 87 5.88 -11.51 13.75
N CYS A 88 5.23 -10.34 13.80
CA CYS A 88 4.97 -9.61 15.03
C CYS A 88 4.01 -10.42 15.93
N VAL A 89 4.32 -10.47 17.22
CA VAL A 89 3.52 -11.16 18.24
C VAL A 89 2.79 -10.20 19.18
N ASP A 90 2.69 -8.93 18.80
CA ASP A 90 1.95 -7.87 19.50
C ASP A 90 2.34 -7.69 20.98
N CYS A 91 3.61 -7.91 21.30
CA CYS A 91 4.10 -7.82 22.68
C CYS A 91 4.24 -6.38 23.21
N GLY A 92 4.27 -5.37 22.33
CA GLY A 92 4.38 -3.94 22.69
C GLY A 92 5.74 -3.51 23.24
N ALA A 93 6.77 -4.34 23.25
CA ALA A 93 8.08 -4.00 23.82
C ALA A 93 8.80 -2.88 23.05
N CYS A 94 8.54 -2.74 21.75
CA CYS A 94 9.19 -1.76 20.88
C CYS A 94 8.67 -0.32 21.06
N GLU A 95 7.41 -0.16 21.47
CA GLU A 95 6.77 1.16 21.58
C GLU A 95 7.44 2.06 22.63
N PRO A 96 7.61 1.65 23.93
CA PRO A 96 8.12 2.51 24.98
C PRO A 96 9.61 2.86 24.83
N VAL A 97 10.36 2.14 24.00
CA VAL A 97 11.79 2.39 23.78
C VAL A 97 12.08 3.26 22.57
N CYS A 98 11.06 3.61 21.79
CA CYS A 98 11.22 4.47 20.63
C CYS A 98 11.42 5.93 21.05
N PRO A 99 12.61 6.55 20.84
CA PRO A 99 12.88 7.91 21.30
C PRO A 99 12.12 8.99 20.52
N VAL A 100 11.60 8.63 19.36
CA VAL A 100 10.82 9.53 18.48
C VAL A 100 9.32 9.21 18.48
N GLU A 101 8.89 8.29 19.35
CA GLU A 101 7.49 7.91 19.50
C GLU A 101 6.81 7.56 18.15
N ALA A 102 7.53 6.81 17.28
CA ALA A 102 7.08 6.48 15.94
C ALA A 102 6.28 5.17 15.86
N ILE A 103 6.19 4.42 16.95
CA ILE A 103 5.59 3.07 16.96
C ILE A 103 4.22 3.12 17.60
N PHE A 104 3.23 2.59 16.90
CA PHE A 104 1.83 2.58 17.31
C PHE A 104 1.21 1.21 17.09
N TYR A 105 0.27 0.85 17.94
CA TYR A 105 -0.65 -0.22 17.64
C TYR A 105 -1.53 0.18 16.44
N GLU A 106 -1.84 -0.74 15.53
CA GLU A 106 -2.48 -0.40 14.25
C GLU A 106 -3.78 0.41 14.41
N ASP A 107 -4.59 0.09 15.43
CA ASP A 107 -5.85 0.79 15.70
C ASP A 107 -5.64 2.19 16.33
N ASP A 108 -4.46 2.46 16.89
CA ASP A 108 -4.11 3.71 17.57
C ASP A 108 -3.25 4.64 16.69
N VAL A 109 -2.97 4.26 15.45
CA VAL A 109 -2.20 5.09 14.51
C VAL A 109 -2.96 6.37 14.22
N PRO A 110 -2.35 7.58 14.43
CA PRO A 110 -2.97 8.84 14.08
C PRO A 110 -3.40 8.90 12.62
N ASP A 111 -4.55 9.52 12.32
CA ASP A 111 -5.13 9.61 10.98
C ASP A 111 -4.15 10.11 9.91
N GLN A 112 -3.28 11.05 10.28
CA GLN A 112 -2.25 11.62 9.42
C GLN A 112 -1.21 10.58 8.96
N TRP A 113 -1.03 9.50 9.71
CA TRP A 113 -0.04 8.44 9.46
C TRP A 113 -0.66 7.09 9.03
N ASN A 114 -1.96 7.06 8.77
CA ASN A 114 -2.64 5.83 8.31
C ASN A 114 -1.99 5.17 7.08
N ALA A 115 -1.34 5.96 6.22
CA ALA A 115 -0.62 5.43 5.05
C ALA A 115 0.58 4.53 5.43
N TYR A 116 1.12 4.70 6.64
CA TYR A 116 2.25 3.90 7.12
C TYR A 116 1.86 2.47 7.48
N ILE A 117 0.58 2.21 7.79
CA ILE A 117 0.07 0.85 8.01
C ILE A 117 0.27 0.01 6.75
N SER A 118 -0.22 0.51 5.60
CA SER A 118 -0.03 -0.19 4.33
C SER A 118 1.45 -0.23 3.91
N THR A 119 2.21 0.82 4.22
CA THR A 119 3.63 0.92 3.90
C THR A 119 4.46 -0.16 4.60
N ASN A 120 4.19 -0.43 5.90
CA ASN A 120 4.85 -1.53 6.61
C ASN A 120 4.56 -2.89 5.97
N VAL A 121 3.36 -3.06 5.45
CA VAL A 121 2.95 -4.28 4.74
C VAL A 121 3.63 -4.42 3.40
N ASP A 122 3.53 -3.35 2.58
CA ASP A 122 3.99 -3.33 1.19
C ASP A 122 5.51 -3.56 1.09
N PHE A 123 6.26 -3.21 2.16
CA PHE A 123 7.69 -3.48 2.24
C PHE A 123 8.02 -4.97 2.11
N PHE A 124 7.15 -5.84 2.61
CA PHE A 124 7.35 -7.29 2.59
C PHE A 124 6.69 -8.00 1.41
N ASP A 125 6.02 -7.30 0.50
CA ASP A 125 5.37 -7.92 -0.67
C ASP A 125 6.38 -8.74 -1.51
N ASP A 126 7.60 -8.24 -1.69
CA ASP A 126 8.66 -8.91 -2.45
C ASP A 126 9.58 -9.77 -1.56
N LEU A 127 9.71 -9.43 -0.28
CA LEU A 127 10.60 -10.10 0.67
C LEU A 127 9.99 -11.36 1.28
N GLY A 128 8.65 -11.42 1.31
CA GLY A 128 7.92 -12.46 2.03
C GLY A 128 8.17 -12.41 3.53
N SER A 129 8.19 -13.57 4.18
CA SER A 129 8.45 -13.72 5.62
C SER A 129 9.83 -14.36 5.84
N PRO A 130 10.91 -13.57 6.03
CA PRO A 130 12.27 -14.09 6.18
C PRO A 130 12.49 -14.84 7.50
N GLY A 131 11.65 -14.61 8.51
CA GLY A 131 11.74 -15.26 9.82
C GLY A 131 12.90 -14.75 10.67
N GLY A 132 13.07 -13.44 10.72
CA GLY A 132 14.03 -12.71 11.54
C GLY A 132 14.88 -11.70 10.78
N ALA A 133 14.88 -10.46 11.25
CA ALA A 133 15.59 -9.34 10.64
C ALA A 133 17.11 -9.54 10.64
N ALA A 134 17.66 -10.12 11.70
CA ALA A 134 19.09 -10.41 11.83
C ALA A 134 19.63 -11.37 10.74
N LYS A 135 18.77 -12.22 10.18
CA LYS A 135 19.14 -13.11 9.08
C LYS A 135 19.28 -12.39 7.75
N LEU A 136 18.41 -11.40 7.53
CA LEU A 136 18.38 -10.64 6.29
C LEU A 136 19.38 -9.48 6.31
N GLY A 137 19.58 -8.84 7.47
CA GLY A 137 20.35 -7.63 7.61
C GLY A 137 19.64 -6.41 7.03
N LYS A 138 20.42 -5.33 6.81
CA LYS A 138 19.88 -4.12 6.18
C LYS A 138 19.52 -4.35 4.72
N VAL A 139 18.33 -3.91 4.34
CA VAL A 139 17.82 -3.95 2.96
C VAL A 139 17.91 -2.55 2.36
N ASP A 140 18.73 -2.36 1.30
CA ASP A 140 18.83 -1.06 0.59
C ASP A 140 17.60 -0.79 -0.28
N TYR A 141 16.42 -0.93 0.32
CA TYR A 141 15.13 -0.75 -0.33
C TYR A 141 14.16 -0.06 0.63
N ASP A 142 13.31 0.76 0.08
CA ASP A 142 12.13 1.32 0.74
C ASP A 142 10.95 1.24 -0.20
N THR A 143 9.75 1.31 0.34
CA THR A 143 8.53 1.40 -0.46
C THR A 143 8.51 2.66 -1.32
N PRO A 144 7.79 2.68 -2.44
CA PRO A 144 7.65 3.88 -3.27
C PRO A 144 7.14 5.10 -2.50
N PHE A 145 6.31 4.88 -1.47
CA PHE A 145 5.79 5.93 -0.60
C PHE A 145 6.92 6.61 0.17
N ILE A 146 7.78 5.84 0.87
CA ILE A 146 8.91 6.39 1.64
C ILE A 146 9.96 7.03 0.74
N LYS A 147 10.23 6.46 -0.43
CA LYS A 147 11.16 7.05 -1.42
C LYS A 147 10.72 8.42 -1.93
N ALA A 148 9.40 8.66 -2.00
CA ALA A 148 8.84 9.93 -2.47
C ALA A 148 8.83 11.03 -1.41
N LEU A 149 9.04 10.70 -0.13
CA LEU A 149 9.11 11.70 0.94
C LEU A 149 10.36 12.57 0.80
N PRO A 150 10.26 13.88 1.09
CA PRO A 150 11.44 14.73 1.19
C PRO A 150 12.38 14.21 2.30
N PRO A 151 13.68 14.54 2.27
CA PRO A 151 14.58 14.24 3.38
C PRO A 151 14.05 14.88 4.66
N MET A 152 13.97 14.11 5.75
CA MET A 152 13.56 14.59 7.06
C MET A 152 14.82 15.14 7.77
N GLY A 153 14.83 16.43 8.11
CA GLY A 153 15.92 17.02 8.91
C GLY A 153 16.67 18.19 8.28
N GLU A 154 16.20 18.76 7.18
CA GLU A 154 16.72 20.04 6.63
C GLU A 154 15.76 21.21 6.95
N GLU A 155 15.49 21.47 8.26
CA GLU A 155 14.93 22.73 8.72
C GLU A 155 15.91 23.48 9.63
#